data_3c4929ebd4bc7f34d198eb5b15d14c3c
#
_entry.id   3c4929ebd4bc7f34d198eb5b15d14c3c
#
_cell.length_a   1.000
_cell.length_b   1.000
_cell.length_c   1.000
_cell.angle_alpha   90.00
_cell.angle_beta   90.00
_cell.angle_gamma   90.00
#
_symmetry.space_group_name_H-M   'P 1'
#
loop_
_entity.id
_entity.type
_entity.pdbx_description
1 polymer ?
#
loop_
_entity_poly.entity_id
_entity_poly.type
_entity_poly.pdbx_seq_one_letter_code
_entity_poly.pdbx_strand_id
1 'polypeptide(L)'
;MKLPIKNISLQGFRAYSDRILTIKDYKTIMALSSITKKLIMSISGLFLIVFLLLHMTINLFSVIDTCKGTYGAADGLFQAGCDFMALPIVTIMVPVLAAGFLVHIIYAFILTAGNIKARGGIKRYEGGSKGKAESWASKNMLVLGIVVLGLVAFHLNHFWADMQLKEFQGHHAENPYELLNATFQSGWMVVVYVIWFAALGQHLLHGFWSAFQTIGLSNQIWEKRLYCLGKIFVGIIVLGFSAVAVNAFLQANGYIG
;
A
#
# COMPACT_ATOMS: atom_id res chain seq x y z
N MET A 1 -19.68 60.31 2.71
CA MET A 1 -20.15 59.46 1.57
C MET A 1 -20.41 58.08 2.15
N LYS A 2 -21.68 57.75 2.46
CA LYS A 2 -22.07 56.47 3.08
C LYS A 2 -22.41 55.50 1.95
N LEU A 3 -21.67 54.40 1.84
CA LEU A 3 -21.98 53.32 0.93
C LEU A 3 -23.24 52.59 1.41
N PRO A 4 -24.21 52.28 0.54
CA PRO A 4 -25.42 51.57 0.93
C PRO A 4 -25.08 50.08 1.10
N ILE A 5 -25.22 49.57 2.31
CA ILE A 5 -25.24 48.13 2.60
C ILE A 5 -26.53 47.60 1.98
N LYS A 6 -26.43 47.00 0.78
CA LYS A 6 -27.54 46.23 0.18
C LYS A 6 -27.85 45.06 1.09
N ASN A 7 -29.07 45.00 1.60
CA ASN A 7 -29.63 43.86 2.28
C ASN A 7 -29.49 42.61 1.42
N ILE A 8 -28.55 41.75 1.75
CA ILE A 8 -28.48 40.37 1.20
C ILE A 8 -29.70 39.69 1.79
N SER A 9 -30.70 39.42 0.96
CA SER A 9 -31.92 38.73 1.39
C SER A 9 -31.52 37.30 1.87
N LEU A 10 -32.22 36.83 2.92
CA LEU A 10 -32.10 35.44 3.41
C LEU A 10 -32.23 34.40 2.29
N GLN A 11 -32.93 34.76 1.20
CA GLN A 11 -33.00 33.94 -0.03
C GLN A 11 -31.67 33.87 -0.81
N GLY A 12 -30.90 34.96 -0.85
CA GLY A 12 -29.57 34.96 -1.48
C GLY A 12 -28.55 34.17 -0.70
N PHE A 13 -28.63 34.16 0.63
CA PHE A 13 -27.77 33.35 1.49
C PHE A 13 -28.13 31.86 1.41
N ARG A 14 -29.41 31.51 1.34
CA ARG A 14 -29.86 30.14 1.04
C ARG A 14 -29.41 29.66 -0.33
N ALA A 15 -29.54 30.46 -1.36
CA ALA A 15 -29.10 30.12 -2.71
C ALA A 15 -27.58 29.99 -2.83
N TYR A 16 -26.79 30.65 -1.98
CA TYR A 16 -25.33 30.51 -1.90
C TYR A 16 -24.92 29.28 -1.06
N SER A 17 -25.62 29.02 0.04
CA SER A 17 -25.47 27.82 0.87
C SER A 17 -25.80 26.54 0.07
N ASP A 18 -26.81 26.62 -0.80
CA ASP A 18 -27.21 25.51 -1.65
C ASP A 18 -26.20 25.19 -2.81
N ARG A 19 -25.26 26.10 -3.08
CA ARG A 19 -24.16 25.89 -4.04
C ARG A 19 -22.88 25.34 -3.41
N ILE A 20 -22.75 25.37 -2.10
CA ILE A 20 -21.62 24.80 -1.40
C ILE A 20 -22.01 23.36 -1.01
N LEU A 21 -21.68 22.39 -1.89
CA LEU A 21 -21.75 20.95 -1.65
C LEU A 21 -23.10 20.50 -1.06
N THR A 22 -24.13 20.56 -1.84
CA THR A 22 -25.39 19.92 -1.48
C THR A 22 -25.18 18.40 -1.34
N ILE A 23 -25.97 17.79 -0.46
CA ILE A 23 -26.11 16.31 -0.36
C ILE A 23 -26.32 15.67 -1.76
N LYS A 24 -26.80 16.46 -2.73
CA LYS A 24 -26.98 16.08 -4.13
C LYS A 24 -25.65 15.96 -4.89
N ASP A 25 -24.68 16.85 -4.62
CA ASP A 25 -23.31 16.77 -5.19
C ASP A 25 -22.53 15.63 -4.55
N TYR A 26 -22.71 15.39 -3.24
CA TYR A 26 -22.18 14.22 -2.55
C TYR A 26 -22.77 12.92 -3.13
N LYS A 27 -24.07 12.87 -3.43
CA LYS A 27 -24.69 11.75 -4.14
C LYS A 27 -24.16 11.61 -5.57
N THR A 28 -23.82 12.69 -6.26
CA THR A 28 -23.27 12.67 -7.62
C THR A 28 -21.80 12.20 -7.61
N ILE A 29 -21.00 12.64 -6.64
CA ILE A 29 -19.63 12.13 -6.43
C ILE A 29 -19.65 10.63 -6.03
N MET A 30 -20.61 10.22 -5.21
CA MET A 30 -20.87 8.80 -4.89
C MET A 30 -21.50 8.01 -6.02
N ALA A 31 -22.00 8.68 -7.07
CA ALA A 31 -22.61 8.06 -8.26
C ALA A 31 -21.61 7.71 -9.36
N LEU A 32 -20.28 7.70 -9.06
CA LEU A 32 -19.32 7.09 -9.96
C LEU A 32 -19.79 5.67 -10.31
N SER A 33 -19.75 5.33 -11.58
CA SER A 33 -20.16 4.01 -12.03
C SER A 33 -19.37 2.93 -11.29
N SER A 34 -19.94 1.75 -11.18
CA SER A 34 -19.27 0.60 -10.58
C SER A 34 -17.93 0.28 -11.25
N ILE A 35 -17.86 0.52 -12.55
CA ILE A 35 -16.65 0.33 -13.37
C ILE A 35 -15.59 1.37 -13.00
N THR A 36 -15.97 2.64 -12.91
CA THR A 36 -15.03 3.72 -12.54
C THR A 36 -14.42 3.50 -11.17
N LYS A 37 -15.23 3.07 -10.16
CA LYS A 37 -14.72 2.74 -8.82
C LYS A 37 -13.70 1.61 -8.84
N LYS A 38 -13.96 0.56 -9.62
CA LYS A 38 -13.02 -0.56 -9.80
C LYS A 38 -11.76 -0.11 -10.52
N LEU A 39 -11.86 0.76 -11.51
CA LEU A 39 -10.72 1.29 -12.25
C LEU A 39 -9.79 2.12 -11.33
N ILE A 40 -10.35 3.02 -10.50
CA ILE A 40 -9.58 3.80 -9.52
C ILE A 40 -8.88 2.86 -8.54
N MET A 41 -9.57 1.84 -8.03
CA MET A 41 -9.01 0.81 -7.16
C MET A 41 -7.83 0.07 -7.81
N SER A 42 -7.97 -0.29 -9.09
CA SER A 42 -6.94 -1.01 -9.84
C SER A 42 -5.71 -0.15 -10.12
N ILE A 43 -5.93 1.10 -10.54
CA ILE A 43 -4.83 2.04 -10.82
C ILE A 43 -4.06 2.36 -9.53
N SER A 44 -4.77 2.68 -8.44
CA SER A 44 -4.11 2.92 -7.15
C SER A 44 -3.36 1.68 -6.64
N GLY A 45 -3.90 0.48 -6.81
CA GLY A 45 -3.23 -0.77 -6.46
C GLY A 45 -1.95 -1.01 -7.27
N LEU A 46 -2.00 -0.80 -8.59
CA LEU A 46 -0.80 -0.92 -9.45
C LEU A 46 0.26 0.12 -9.11
N PHE A 47 -0.14 1.35 -8.77
CA PHE A 47 0.77 2.38 -8.30
C PHE A 47 1.51 1.94 -7.02
N LEU A 48 0.79 1.37 -6.05
CA LEU A 48 1.38 0.84 -4.82
C LEU A 48 2.30 -0.36 -5.08
N ILE A 49 1.99 -1.19 -6.08
CA ILE A 49 2.85 -2.31 -6.51
C ILE A 49 4.20 -1.81 -7.05
N VAL A 50 4.20 -0.73 -7.86
CA VAL A 50 5.44 -0.14 -8.37
C VAL A 50 6.30 0.40 -7.23
N PHE A 51 5.68 1.09 -6.27
CA PHE A 51 6.39 1.53 -5.06
C PHE A 51 6.97 0.35 -4.28
N LEU A 52 6.18 -0.71 -4.08
CA LEU A 52 6.62 -1.88 -3.31
C LEU A 52 7.82 -2.59 -3.95
N LEU A 53 7.88 -2.61 -5.29
CA LEU A 53 9.06 -3.12 -6.03
C LEU A 53 10.31 -2.30 -5.72
N LEU A 54 10.22 -0.98 -5.83
CA LEU A 54 11.33 -0.08 -5.52
C LEU A 54 11.76 -0.25 -4.06
N HIS A 55 10.80 -0.26 -3.15
CA HIS A 55 11.03 -0.41 -1.72
C HIS A 55 11.72 -1.75 -1.40
N MET A 56 11.24 -2.86 -1.97
CA MET A 56 11.88 -4.18 -1.80
C MET A 56 13.29 -4.20 -2.38
N THR A 57 13.51 -3.61 -3.54
CA THR A 57 14.83 -3.57 -4.20
C THR A 57 15.85 -2.85 -3.34
N ILE A 58 15.51 -1.67 -2.80
CA ILE A 58 16.40 -0.91 -1.91
C ILE A 58 16.71 -1.71 -0.64
N ASN A 59 15.69 -2.30 -0.02
CA ASN A 59 15.93 -3.11 1.18
C ASN A 59 16.79 -4.35 0.90
N LEU A 60 16.66 -4.98 -0.27
CA LEU A 60 17.46 -6.14 -0.67
C LEU A 60 18.94 -5.80 -0.82
N PHE A 61 19.30 -4.53 -1.03
CA PHE A 61 20.69 -4.08 -1.03
C PHE A 61 21.39 -4.37 0.29
N SER A 62 20.69 -4.38 1.43
CA SER A 62 21.25 -4.77 2.72
C SER A 62 21.77 -6.22 2.72
N VAL A 63 21.09 -7.13 2.02
CA VAL A 63 21.53 -8.53 1.83
C VAL A 63 22.76 -8.58 0.93
N ILE A 64 22.78 -7.78 -0.14
CA ILE A 64 23.92 -7.68 -1.05
C ILE A 64 25.14 -7.13 -0.31
N ASP A 65 24.96 -6.13 0.55
CA ASP A 65 26.05 -5.56 1.37
C ASP A 65 26.62 -6.60 2.35
N THR A 66 25.78 -7.44 2.94
CA THR A 66 26.27 -8.58 3.72
C THR A 66 27.14 -9.52 2.87
N CYS A 67 26.70 -9.86 1.67
CA CYS A 67 27.47 -10.75 0.78
C CYS A 67 28.81 -10.14 0.32
N LYS A 68 28.89 -8.81 0.28
CA LYS A 68 30.11 -8.07 -0.09
C LYS A 68 31.01 -7.69 1.09
N GLY A 69 30.56 -7.90 2.33
CA GLY A 69 31.25 -7.44 3.54
C GLY A 69 31.18 -5.93 3.74
N THR A 70 30.20 -5.24 3.15
CA THR A 70 29.97 -3.79 3.26
C THR A 70 28.73 -3.44 4.09
N TYR A 71 28.18 -4.39 4.82
CA TYR A 71 27.03 -4.16 5.68
C TYR A 71 27.41 -3.17 6.80
N GLY A 72 26.61 -2.12 6.97
CA GLY A 72 26.90 -1.04 7.94
C GLY A 72 27.90 0.01 7.44
N ALA A 73 28.52 -0.17 6.27
CA ALA A 73 29.46 0.79 5.72
C ALA A 73 28.74 2.00 5.11
N ALA A 74 29.34 3.19 5.23
CA ALA A 74 28.79 4.42 4.67
C ALA A 74 28.72 4.42 3.12
N ASP A 75 29.52 3.60 2.46
CA ASP A 75 29.54 3.39 1.01
C ASP A 75 28.77 2.13 0.58
N GLY A 76 28.00 1.51 1.51
CA GLY A 76 27.14 0.38 1.22
C GLY A 76 26.01 0.72 0.24
N LEU A 77 25.57 -0.29 -0.53
CA LEU A 77 24.48 -0.11 -1.49
C LEU A 77 23.14 0.25 -0.81
N PHE A 78 22.89 -0.30 0.37
CA PHE A 78 21.68 0.01 1.12
C PHE A 78 21.71 1.47 1.60
N GLN A 79 22.84 1.96 2.10
CA GLN A 79 23.01 3.38 2.45
C GLN A 79 22.75 4.26 1.21
N ALA A 80 23.39 3.96 0.08
CA ALA A 80 23.17 4.71 -1.16
C ALA A 80 21.70 4.68 -1.61
N GLY A 81 21.00 3.57 -1.41
CA GLY A 81 19.55 3.46 -1.65
C GLY A 81 18.72 4.35 -0.72
N CYS A 82 19.08 4.45 0.54
CA CYS A 82 18.45 5.36 1.51
C CYS A 82 18.72 6.82 1.18
N ASP A 83 19.96 7.16 0.81
CA ASP A 83 20.34 8.50 0.37
C ASP A 83 19.56 8.92 -0.89
N PHE A 84 19.37 8.00 -1.84
CA PHE A 84 18.49 8.21 -2.99
C PHE A 84 17.06 8.53 -2.56
N MET A 85 16.51 7.83 -1.57
CA MET A 85 15.16 8.07 -1.05
C MET A 85 15.03 9.40 -0.29
N ALA A 86 16.14 9.95 0.23
CA ALA A 86 16.21 11.26 0.89
C ALA A 86 16.34 12.43 -0.12
N LEU A 87 16.51 12.17 -1.42
CA LEU A 87 16.56 13.24 -2.42
C LEU A 87 15.26 14.06 -2.42
N PRO A 88 15.33 15.41 -2.57
CA PRO A 88 14.16 16.28 -2.53
C PRO A 88 13.03 15.87 -3.49
N ILE A 89 13.39 15.39 -4.68
CA ILE A 89 12.39 14.91 -5.66
C ILE A 89 11.66 13.67 -5.17
N VAL A 90 12.34 12.76 -4.46
CA VAL A 90 11.74 11.55 -3.90
C VAL A 90 10.90 11.91 -2.67
N THR A 91 11.39 12.84 -1.83
CA THR A 91 10.66 13.35 -0.67
C THR A 91 9.30 13.96 -1.06
N ILE A 92 9.22 14.69 -2.19
CA ILE A 92 7.94 15.19 -2.75
C ILE A 92 7.00 14.03 -3.15
N MET A 93 7.53 12.87 -3.54
CA MET A 93 6.71 11.70 -3.88
C MET A 93 6.07 11.03 -2.65
N VAL A 94 6.56 11.26 -1.42
CA VAL A 94 6.01 10.66 -0.20
C VAL A 94 4.54 11.06 0.03
N PRO A 95 4.13 12.33 -0.01
CA PRO A 95 2.72 12.70 0.08
C PRO A 95 1.87 12.18 -1.10
N VAL A 96 2.43 12.03 -2.29
CA VAL A 96 1.75 11.41 -3.44
C VAL A 96 1.49 9.92 -3.16
N LEU A 97 2.47 9.22 -2.60
CA LEU A 97 2.34 7.84 -2.17
C LEU A 97 1.28 7.69 -1.07
N ALA A 98 1.30 8.56 -0.06
CA ALA A 98 0.29 8.58 1.00
C ALA A 98 -1.12 8.82 0.45
N ALA A 99 -1.29 9.74 -0.51
CA ALA A 99 -2.56 9.98 -1.18
C ALA A 99 -3.02 8.75 -1.97
N GLY A 100 -2.13 8.10 -2.73
CA GLY A 100 -2.43 6.85 -3.44
C GLY A 100 -2.87 5.72 -2.51
N PHE A 101 -2.20 5.60 -1.36
CA PHE A 101 -2.53 4.63 -0.32
C PHE A 101 -3.92 4.91 0.29
N LEU A 102 -4.22 6.17 0.63
CA LEU A 102 -5.53 6.58 1.15
C LEU A 102 -6.65 6.33 0.12
N VAL A 103 -6.44 6.68 -1.14
CA VAL A 103 -7.39 6.40 -2.22
C VAL A 103 -7.67 4.90 -2.32
N HIS A 104 -6.62 4.07 -2.29
CA HIS A 104 -6.75 2.62 -2.33
C HIS A 104 -7.61 2.09 -1.17
N ILE A 105 -7.35 2.51 0.06
CA ILE A 105 -8.10 2.11 1.25
C ILE A 105 -9.57 2.56 1.17
N ILE A 106 -9.81 3.83 0.83
CA ILE A 106 -11.17 4.39 0.76
C ILE A 106 -12.00 3.61 -0.26
N TYR A 107 -11.45 3.38 -1.46
CA TYR A 107 -12.17 2.63 -2.49
C TYR A 107 -12.33 1.15 -2.15
N ALA A 108 -11.42 0.54 -1.39
CA ALA A 108 -11.58 -0.81 -0.87
C ALA A 108 -12.83 -0.92 0.02
N PHE A 109 -13.02 0.03 0.95
CA PHE A 109 -14.21 0.07 1.80
C PHE A 109 -15.49 0.38 1.01
N ILE A 110 -15.46 1.34 0.08
CA ILE A 110 -16.61 1.69 -0.77
C ILE A 110 -17.08 0.49 -1.60
N LEU A 111 -16.14 -0.21 -2.24
CA LEU A 111 -16.44 -1.39 -3.06
C LEU A 111 -16.96 -2.54 -2.20
N THR A 112 -16.35 -2.77 -1.03
CA THR A 112 -16.79 -3.81 -0.10
C THR A 112 -18.19 -3.55 0.42
N ALA A 113 -18.49 -2.33 0.86
CA ALA A 113 -19.82 -1.93 1.32
C ALA A 113 -20.86 -2.07 0.21
N GLY A 114 -20.53 -1.64 -1.01
CA GLY A 114 -21.38 -1.84 -2.19
C GLY A 114 -21.67 -3.31 -2.50
N ASN A 115 -20.65 -4.15 -2.42
CA ASN A 115 -20.79 -5.59 -2.63
C ASN A 115 -21.65 -6.30 -1.54
N ILE A 116 -21.50 -5.89 -0.26
CA ILE A 116 -22.32 -6.40 0.85
C ILE A 116 -23.77 -5.99 0.64
N LYS A 117 -24.03 -4.73 0.30
CA LYS A 117 -25.38 -4.23 0.01
C LYS A 117 -26.02 -4.97 -1.16
N ALA A 118 -25.30 -5.17 -2.26
CA ALA A 118 -25.80 -5.86 -3.45
C ALA A 118 -26.15 -7.34 -3.19
N ARG A 119 -25.48 -7.97 -2.22
CA ARG A 119 -25.74 -9.37 -1.81
C ARG A 119 -26.86 -9.52 -0.77
N GLY A 120 -27.43 -8.41 -0.27
CA GLY A 120 -28.44 -8.45 0.77
C GLY A 120 -27.90 -8.74 2.17
N GLY A 121 -26.59 -8.66 2.41
CA GLY A 121 -25.98 -8.85 3.72
C GLY A 121 -24.61 -9.51 3.72
N ILE A 122 -24.12 -9.80 4.93
CA ILE A 122 -22.79 -10.41 5.16
C ILE A 122 -22.80 -11.90 4.75
N LYS A 123 -23.95 -12.58 4.84
CA LYS A 123 -24.06 -13.99 4.43
C LYS A 123 -23.76 -14.13 2.94
N ARG A 124 -22.90 -15.08 2.62
CA ARG A 124 -22.59 -15.44 1.23
C ARG A 124 -23.73 -16.26 0.64
N TYR A 125 -23.93 -16.16 -0.69
CA TYR A 125 -24.83 -17.05 -1.40
C TYR A 125 -24.46 -18.50 -1.15
N GLU A 126 -25.41 -19.32 -0.72
CA GLU A 126 -25.22 -20.77 -0.52
C GLU A 126 -25.09 -21.53 -1.85
N GLY A 127 -25.56 -20.95 -2.96
CA GLY A 127 -25.34 -21.45 -4.31
C GLY A 127 -23.95 -21.05 -4.79
N GLY A 128 -22.94 -21.86 -4.48
CA GLY A 128 -21.58 -21.64 -4.95
C GLY A 128 -21.52 -21.69 -6.48
N SER A 129 -21.40 -20.55 -7.15
CA SER A 129 -20.90 -20.55 -8.51
C SER A 129 -19.46 -21.05 -8.42
N LYS A 130 -19.21 -22.27 -8.88
CA LYS A 130 -17.85 -22.84 -9.04
C LYS A 130 -17.10 -22.14 -10.18
N GLY A 131 -17.17 -20.81 -10.23
CA GLY A 131 -16.34 -20.00 -11.14
C GLY A 131 -14.88 -20.13 -10.72
N LYS A 132 -14.00 -20.42 -11.66
CA LYS A 132 -12.55 -20.50 -11.48
C LYS A 132 -11.91 -19.26 -10.82
N ALA A 133 -12.66 -18.17 -10.69
CA ALA A 133 -12.21 -16.88 -10.15
C ALA A 133 -12.35 -16.72 -8.61
N GLU A 134 -12.99 -17.65 -7.91
CA GLU A 134 -13.18 -17.55 -6.46
C GLU A 134 -12.03 -18.21 -5.68
N SER A 135 -10.85 -17.57 -5.68
CA SER A 135 -9.77 -17.97 -4.79
C SER A 135 -10.13 -17.65 -3.32
N TRP A 136 -9.51 -18.36 -2.37
CA TRP A 136 -9.61 -18.05 -0.94
C TRP A 136 -9.27 -16.57 -0.66
N ALA A 137 -8.23 -16.03 -1.32
CA ALA A 137 -7.83 -14.63 -1.21
C ALA A 137 -8.93 -13.66 -1.65
N SER A 138 -9.63 -13.95 -2.77
CA SER A 138 -10.79 -13.15 -3.21
C SER A 138 -11.89 -13.09 -2.15
N LYS A 139 -12.17 -14.22 -1.51
CA LYS A 139 -13.21 -14.32 -0.46
C LYS A 139 -12.85 -13.55 0.81
N ASN A 140 -11.56 -13.47 1.13
CA ASN A 140 -11.05 -12.87 2.36
C ASN A 140 -10.31 -11.55 2.13
N MET A 141 -10.51 -10.92 0.97
CA MET A 141 -9.75 -9.73 0.55
C MET A 141 -9.83 -8.56 1.54
N LEU A 142 -11.02 -8.33 2.14
CA LEU A 142 -11.18 -7.31 3.18
C LEU A 142 -10.35 -7.64 4.43
N VAL A 143 -10.39 -8.89 4.89
CA VAL A 143 -9.63 -9.33 6.07
C VAL A 143 -8.13 -9.22 5.80
N LEU A 144 -7.66 -9.69 4.64
CA LEU A 144 -6.28 -9.53 4.22
C LEU A 144 -5.87 -8.06 4.15
N GLY A 145 -6.73 -7.20 3.60
CA GLY A 145 -6.50 -5.76 3.54
C GLY A 145 -6.38 -5.12 4.92
N ILE A 146 -7.21 -5.50 5.89
CA ILE A 146 -7.14 -5.02 7.28
C ILE A 146 -5.85 -5.50 7.96
N VAL A 147 -5.47 -6.77 7.77
CA VAL A 147 -4.20 -7.30 8.30
C VAL A 147 -3.01 -6.54 7.72
N VAL A 148 -2.99 -6.34 6.40
CA VAL A 148 -1.93 -5.56 5.74
C VAL A 148 -1.89 -4.13 6.27
N LEU A 149 -3.04 -3.47 6.42
CA LEU A 149 -3.13 -2.10 6.94
C LEU A 149 -2.60 -1.99 8.38
N GLY A 150 -2.97 -2.93 9.27
CA GLY A 150 -2.48 -2.94 10.65
C GLY A 150 -0.98 -3.08 10.72
N LEU A 151 -0.41 -3.94 9.89
CA LEU A 151 1.04 -4.16 9.84
C LEU A 151 1.80 -3.05 9.12
N VAL A 152 1.17 -2.36 8.14
CA VAL A 152 1.72 -1.12 7.58
C VAL A 152 1.80 -0.03 8.66
N ALA A 153 0.77 0.15 9.49
CA ALA A 153 0.81 1.10 10.60
C ALA A 153 1.97 0.79 11.58
N PHE A 154 2.17 -0.49 11.90
CA PHE A 154 3.27 -0.97 12.72
C PHE A 154 4.64 -0.70 12.05
N HIS A 155 4.77 -0.99 10.75
CA HIS A 155 5.95 -0.71 9.96
C HIS A 155 6.29 0.79 9.88
N LEU A 156 5.28 1.64 9.70
CA LEU A 156 5.47 3.10 9.70
C LEU A 156 6.02 3.61 11.04
N ASN A 157 5.58 3.03 12.16
CA ASN A 157 6.10 3.38 13.47
C ASN A 157 7.56 2.93 13.67
N HIS A 158 7.94 1.77 13.13
CA HIS A 158 9.29 1.22 13.31
C HIS A 158 10.34 1.87 12.41
N PHE A 159 9.95 2.30 11.20
CA PHE A 159 10.90 2.74 10.19
C PHE A 159 10.65 4.18 9.72
N TRP A 160 9.43 4.47 9.25
CA TRP A 160 9.13 5.77 8.67
C TRP A 160 9.21 6.90 9.69
N ALA A 161 8.80 6.65 10.94
CA ALA A 161 8.83 7.64 12.00
C ALA A 161 10.28 8.04 12.36
N ASP A 162 11.19 7.08 12.39
CA ASP A 162 12.60 7.33 12.77
C ASP A 162 13.48 7.77 11.61
N MET A 163 13.02 7.60 10.38
CA MET A 163 13.70 8.09 9.17
C MET A 163 13.03 9.34 8.62
N GLN A 164 11.99 9.18 7.83
CA GLN A 164 11.39 10.24 7.04
C GLN A 164 10.67 11.31 7.88
N LEU A 165 9.97 10.92 8.96
CA LEU A 165 9.29 11.89 9.82
C LEU A 165 10.29 12.76 10.58
N LYS A 166 11.41 12.21 11.05
CA LYS A 166 12.50 12.98 11.68
C LYS A 166 13.09 13.99 10.70
N GLU A 167 13.34 13.60 9.45
CA GLU A 167 13.81 14.52 8.40
C GLU A 167 12.83 15.66 8.14
N PHE A 168 11.51 15.39 8.05
CA PHE A 168 10.48 16.43 7.93
C PHE A 168 10.44 17.40 9.11
N GLN A 169 10.84 16.95 10.29
CA GLN A 169 10.93 17.77 11.51
C GLN A 169 12.27 18.52 11.62
N GLY A 170 13.18 18.36 10.66
CA GLY A 170 14.52 18.97 10.67
C GLY A 170 15.51 18.27 11.58
N HIS A 171 15.24 17.03 11.97
CA HIS A 171 16.15 16.18 12.72
C HIS A 171 16.90 15.23 11.78
N HIS A 172 18.06 14.72 12.25
CA HIS A 172 18.77 13.68 11.50
C HIS A 172 17.98 12.36 11.54
N ALA A 173 17.92 11.68 10.40
CA ALA A 173 17.41 10.32 10.30
C ALA A 173 18.32 9.34 11.06
N GLU A 174 17.75 8.27 11.58
CA GLU A 174 18.53 7.16 12.17
C GLU A 174 19.32 6.42 11.07
N ASN A 175 20.42 5.78 11.48
CA ASN A 175 21.18 4.93 10.56
C ASN A 175 20.29 3.74 10.11
N PRO A 176 20.12 3.52 8.79
CA PRO A 176 19.19 2.51 8.30
C PRO A 176 19.58 1.07 8.66
N TYR A 177 20.89 0.77 8.79
CA TYR A 177 21.33 -0.56 9.22
C TYR A 177 21.08 -0.79 10.72
N GLU A 178 21.31 0.24 11.54
CA GLU A 178 21.04 0.17 12.99
C GLU A 178 19.54 -0.03 13.24
N LEU A 179 18.70 0.67 12.49
CA LEU A 179 17.26 0.57 12.59
C LEU A 179 16.74 -0.82 12.17
N LEU A 180 17.31 -1.41 11.10
CA LEU A 180 17.03 -2.79 10.72
C LEU A 180 17.45 -3.76 11.81
N ASN A 181 18.67 -3.63 12.33
CA ASN A 181 19.20 -4.50 13.37
C ASN A 181 18.39 -4.41 14.66
N ALA A 182 18.04 -3.19 15.12
CA ALA A 182 17.21 -2.98 16.29
C ALA A 182 15.81 -3.62 16.13
N THR A 183 15.20 -3.48 14.95
CA THR A 183 13.88 -4.03 14.67
C THR A 183 13.90 -5.56 14.63
N PHE A 184 14.91 -6.16 14.01
CA PHE A 184 14.98 -7.61 13.80
C PHE A 184 15.93 -8.34 14.77
N GLN A 185 16.41 -7.68 15.82
CA GLN A 185 17.22 -8.33 16.87
C GLN A 185 16.52 -9.55 17.49
N SER A 186 15.19 -9.48 17.66
CA SER A 186 14.38 -10.57 18.20
C SER A 186 13.86 -11.48 17.07
N GLY A 187 14.11 -12.80 17.17
CA GLY A 187 13.57 -13.79 16.25
C GLY A 187 12.03 -13.79 16.19
N TRP A 188 11.36 -13.41 17.28
CA TRP A 188 9.90 -13.22 17.28
C TRP A 188 9.46 -12.16 16.25
N MET A 189 10.17 -11.04 16.16
CA MET A 189 9.87 -9.98 15.23
C MET A 189 10.01 -10.46 13.77
N VAL A 190 11.04 -11.27 13.48
CA VAL A 190 11.20 -11.91 12.16
C VAL A 190 9.97 -12.77 11.82
N VAL A 191 9.49 -13.59 12.77
CA VAL A 191 8.30 -14.44 12.57
C VAL A 191 7.06 -13.59 12.26
N VAL A 192 6.83 -12.52 13.01
CA VAL A 192 5.69 -11.59 12.78
C VAL A 192 5.75 -10.99 11.39
N TYR A 193 6.91 -10.50 10.96
CA TYR A 193 7.06 -9.89 9.64
C TYR A 193 6.93 -10.93 8.50
N VAL A 194 7.45 -12.15 8.66
CA VAL A 194 7.30 -13.22 7.66
C VAL A 194 5.82 -13.62 7.50
N ILE A 195 5.07 -13.74 8.59
CA ILE A 195 3.62 -13.98 8.54
C ILE A 195 2.93 -12.82 7.81
N TRP A 196 3.33 -11.59 8.07
CA TRP A 196 2.82 -10.42 7.37
C TRP A 196 3.13 -10.47 5.87
N PHE A 197 4.38 -10.76 5.49
CA PHE A 197 4.75 -10.88 4.08
C PHE A 197 3.94 -11.97 3.37
N ALA A 198 3.59 -13.07 4.05
CA ALA A 198 2.69 -14.08 3.51
C ALA A 198 1.27 -13.54 3.29
N ALA A 199 0.73 -12.77 4.23
CA ALA A 199 -0.57 -12.11 4.10
C ALA A 199 -0.57 -11.05 2.98
N LEU A 200 0.48 -10.23 2.91
CA LEU A 200 0.73 -9.28 1.83
C LEU A 200 0.79 -10.00 0.48
N GLY A 201 1.50 -11.12 0.40
CA GLY A 201 1.60 -11.93 -0.81
C GLY A 201 0.23 -12.41 -1.32
N GLN A 202 -0.65 -12.88 -0.43
CA GLN A 202 -2.02 -13.26 -0.79
C GLN A 202 -2.84 -12.05 -1.26
N HIS A 203 -2.70 -10.90 -0.61
CA HIS A 203 -3.33 -9.65 -1.01
C HIS A 203 -2.88 -9.20 -2.40
N LEU A 204 -1.56 -9.21 -2.64
CA LEU A 204 -0.96 -8.84 -3.93
C LEU A 204 -1.35 -9.79 -5.05
N LEU A 205 -1.35 -11.10 -4.82
CA LEU A 205 -1.67 -12.10 -5.84
C LEU A 205 -3.07 -11.90 -6.38
N HIS A 206 -4.05 -11.66 -5.49
CA HIS A 206 -5.41 -11.35 -5.91
C HIS A 206 -5.52 -9.96 -6.53
N GLY A 207 -4.88 -8.95 -5.91
CA GLY A 207 -4.90 -7.56 -6.38
C GLY A 207 -4.31 -7.38 -7.77
N PHE A 208 -3.14 -7.99 -8.02
CA PHE A 208 -2.46 -7.97 -9.32
C PHE A 208 -3.35 -8.52 -10.43
N TRP A 209 -3.87 -9.73 -10.26
CA TRP A 209 -4.77 -10.35 -11.21
C TRP A 209 -6.04 -9.51 -11.46
N SER A 210 -6.70 -9.08 -10.40
CA SER A 210 -7.94 -8.30 -10.46
C SER A 210 -7.73 -6.94 -11.15
N ALA A 211 -6.58 -6.31 -10.96
CA ALA A 211 -6.24 -5.05 -11.61
C ALA A 211 -6.14 -5.21 -13.12
N PHE A 212 -5.38 -6.19 -13.61
CA PHE A 212 -5.24 -6.44 -15.05
C PHE A 212 -6.56 -6.86 -15.71
N GLN A 213 -7.41 -7.59 -14.99
CA GLN A 213 -8.75 -7.91 -15.46
C GLN A 213 -9.62 -6.65 -15.59
N THR A 214 -9.55 -5.74 -14.61
CA THR A 214 -10.36 -4.52 -14.58
C THR A 214 -9.97 -3.54 -15.70
N ILE A 215 -8.69 -3.41 -16.02
CA ILE A 215 -8.19 -2.53 -17.11
C ILE A 215 -8.31 -3.16 -18.50
N GLY A 216 -8.90 -4.38 -18.60
CA GLY A 216 -9.20 -5.02 -19.89
C GLY A 216 -8.04 -5.76 -20.54
N LEU A 217 -6.91 -5.94 -19.84
CA LEU A 217 -5.74 -6.67 -20.36
C LEU A 217 -5.86 -8.20 -20.19
N SER A 218 -6.92 -8.69 -19.54
CA SER A 218 -7.17 -10.11 -19.35
C SER A 218 -8.08 -10.64 -20.47
N ASN A 219 -7.54 -11.53 -21.29
CA ASN A 219 -8.26 -12.35 -22.25
C ASN A 219 -7.89 -13.82 -22.08
N GLN A 220 -8.53 -14.73 -22.82
CA GLN A 220 -8.32 -16.19 -22.68
C GLN A 220 -6.85 -16.62 -22.82
N ILE A 221 -6.05 -15.90 -23.61
CA ILE A 221 -4.62 -16.19 -23.84
C ILE A 221 -3.79 -15.62 -22.71
N TRP A 222 -4.04 -14.36 -22.32
CA TRP A 222 -3.25 -13.64 -21.32
C TRP A 222 -3.59 -14.03 -19.87
N GLU A 223 -4.78 -14.54 -19.62
CA GLU A 223 -5.23 -14.95 -18.29
C GLU A 223 -4.22 -15.84 -17.57
N LYS A 224 -3.85 -16.96 -18.21
CA LYS A 224 -2.90 -17.92 -17.62
C LYS A 224 -1.49 -17.33 -17.45
N ARG A 225 -1.07 -16.49 -18.42
CA ARG A 225 0.26 -15.84 -18.39
C ARG A 225 0.35 -14.82 -17.28
N LEU A 226 -0.64 -13.94 -17.14
CA LEU A 226 -0.71 -12.93 -16.07
C LEU A 226 -0.81 -13.57 -14.70
N TYR A 227 -1.53 -14.70 -14.57
CA TYR A 227 -1.61 -15.42 -13.30
C TYR A 227 -0.27 -16.06 -12.93
N CYS A 228 0.45 -16.65 -13.89
CA CYS A 228 1.80 -17.18 -13.68
C CYS A 228 2.78 -16.06 -13.32
N LEU A 229 2.78 -14.96 -14.09
CA LEU A 229 3.61 -13.78 -13.83
C LEU A 229 3.34 -13.19 -12.44
N GLY A 230 2.06 -13.09 -12.05
CA GLY A 230 1.68 -12.62 -10.71
C GLY A 230 2.22 -13.50 -9.59
N LYS A 231 2.20 -14.83 -9.75
CA LYS A 231 2.79 -15.74 -8.77
C LYS A 231 4.31 -15.58 -8.63
N ILE A 232 5.01 -15.47 -9.75
CA ILE A 232 6.46 -15.25 -9.76
C ILE A 232 6.79 -13.92 -9.10
N PHE A 233 6.10 -12.85 -9.51
CA PHE A 233 6.26 -11.51 -8.97
C PHE A 233 6.04 -11.48 -7.45
N VAL A 234 4.92 -12.02 -6.98
CA VAL A 234 4.59 -12.07 -5.54
C VAL A 234 5.59 -12.94 -4.79
N GLY A 235 6.03 -14.06 -5.37
CA GLY A 235 7.07 -14.90 -4.79
C GLY A 235 8.38 -14.13 -4.57
N ILE A 236 8.82 -13.35 -5.55
CA ILE A 236 10.01 -12.48 -5.44
C ILE A 236 9.85 -11.46 -4.31
N ILE A 237 8.70 -10.79 -4.20
CA ILE A 237 8.42 -9.80 -3.15
C ILE A 237 8.48 -10.45 -1.77
N VAL A 238 7.77 -11.55 -1.56
CA VAL A 238 7.69 -12.22 -0.25
C VAL A 238 9.05 -12.77 0.15
N LEU A 239 9.75 -13.44 -0.76
CA LEU A 239 11.09 -13.99 -0.48
C LEU A 239 12.12 -12.88 -0.27
N GLY A 240 12.06 -11.80 -1.07
CA GLY A 240 12.97 -10.68 -0.95
C GLY A 240 12.86 -10.00 0.42
N PHE A 241 11.68 -9.63 0.86
CA PHE A 241 11.49 -9.04 2.19
C PHE A 241 11.81 -10.02 3.32
N SER A 242 11.48 -11.31 3.17
CA SER A 242 11.84 -12.32 4.16
C SER A 242 13.36 -12.47 4.29
N ALA A 243 14.09 -12.43 3.17
CA ALA A 243 15.55 -12.46 3.17
C ALA A 243 16.16 -11.24 3.90
N VAL A 244 15.60 -10.05 3.70
CA VAL A 244 16.02 -8.83 4.42
C VAL A 244 15.83 -8.97 5.92
N ALA A 245 14.64 -9.43 6.38
CA ALA A 245 14.35 -9.60 7.80
C ALA A 245 15.26 -10.66 8.46
N VAL A 246 15.49 -11.79 7.78
CA VAL A 246 16.39 -12.84 8.27
C VAL A 246 17.84 -12.35 8.27
N ASN A 247 18.30 -11.66 7.23
CA ASN A 247 19.63 -11.10 7.15
C ASN A 247 19.89 -10.12 8.30
N ALA A 248 18.98 -9.20 8.55
CA ALA A 248 19.10 -8.24 9.66
C ALA A 248 19.14 -8.94 11.03
N PHE A 249 18.35 -10.01 11.22
CA PHE A 249 18.41 -10.82 12.42
C PHE A 249 19.79 -11.48 12.61
N LEU A 250 20.34 -12.05 11.55
CA LEU A 250 21.65 -12.71 11.61
C LEU A 250 22.78 -11.72 11.89
N GLN A 251 22.72 -10.52 11.27
CA GLN A 251 23.67 -9.42 11.53
C GLN A 251 23.55 -8.91 12.98
N ALA A 252 22.34 -8.63 13.45
CA ALA A 252 22.09 -8.08 14.79
C ALA A 252 22.56 -9.01 15.91
N ASN A 253 22.62 -10.32 15.67
CA ASN A 253 23.04 -11.33 16.63
C ASN A 253 24.48 -11.84 16.39
N GLY A 254 25.21 -11.28 15.43
CA GLY A 254 26.60 -11.65 15.15
C GLY A 254 26.78 -13.07 14.58
N TYR A 255 25.73 -13.65 13.96
CA TYR A 255 25.83 -14.96 13.30
C TYR A 255 26.52 -14.88 11.95
N ILE A 256 26.52 -13.71 11.34
CA ILE A 256 27.21 -13.38 10.08
C ILE A 256 27.81 -11.99 10.21
N GLY A 257 28.94 -11.75 9.61
CA GLY A 257 29.66 -10.46 9.63
C GLY A 257 30.75 -10.42 8.60
#